data_5b6a65c2e30acd69c6ca7af29a5299fb
#
_entry.id   5b6a65c2e30acd69c6ca7af29a5299fb
#
_cell.length_a   1.000
_cell.length_b   1.000
_cell.length_c   1.000
_cell.angle_alpha   90.00
_cell.angle_beta   90.00
_cell.angle_gamma   90.00
#
_symmetry.space_group_name_H-M   'P 1'
#
loop_
_entity.id
_entity.type
_entity.pdbx_description
1 polymer ?
#
loop_
_entity_poly.entity_id
_entity_poly.type
_entity_poly.pdbx_seq_one_letter_code
_entity_poly.pdbx_strand_id
1 'polypeptide(L)'
;GGKDAQLAALARPVMDELRRDLRETVILGARGAGGDVKILAKVVSPEQIRYDTDTDGLRPAYCTAMGRVLLAFWEPRARDAYFARLRPVAVTPRTVTDVARLKSMVERVRSEGHAIVEEEFALGGSGAAAPVFDGTGRVVAALNVATVTRRFPGARRRIVDAVVDGARRIGQRLGHRTGLVSAA
;
A
#
# COMPACT_ATOMS: atom_id res chain seq x y z
N GLY A 1 -5.76 0.17 17.99
CA GLY A 1 -6.83 0.84 18.76
C GLY A 1 -8.16 0.75 18.03
N GLY A 2 -9.20 1.38 18.62
CA GLY A 2 -10.55 1.35 18.07
C GLY A 2 -10.67 1.93 16.67
N LYS A 3 -9.86 2.93 16.36
CA LYS A 3 -9.82 3.57 15.03
C LYS A 3 -9.33 2.62 13.93
N ASP A 4 -8.29 1.85 14.23
CA ASP A 4 -7.75 0.84 13.31
C ASP A 4 -8.77 -0.29 13.09
N ALA A 5 -9.44 -0.74 14.14
CA ALA A 5 -10.47 -1.78 14.05
C ALA A 5 -11.67 -1.32 13.22
N GLN A 6 -12.08 -0.06 13.35
CA GLN A 6 -13.17 0.53 12.55
C GLN A 6 -12.78 0.61 11.09
N LEU A 7 -11.57 1.04 10.79
CA LEU A 7 -11.06 1.14 9.42
C LEU A 7 -10.98 -0.24 8.77
N ALA A 8 -10.45 -1.23 9.50
CA ALA A 8 -10.39 -2.61 9.03
C ALA A 8 -11.78 -3.17 8.74
N ALA A 9 -12.76 -2.91 9.61
CA ALA A 9 -14.14 -3.35 9.42
C ALA A 9 -14.79 -2.71 8.19
N LEU A 10 -14.56 -1.42 7.96
CA LEU A 10 -15.06 -0.70 6.77
C LEU A 10 -14.43 -1.23 5.47
N ALA A 11 -13.15 -1.58 5.52
CA ALA A 11 -12.42 -2.06 4.35
C ALA A 11 -12.75 -3.50 3.98
N ARG A 12 -13.15 -4.31 4.96
CA ARG A 12 -13.28 -5.76 4.79
C ARG A 12 -14.16 -6.19 3.63
N PRO A 13 -15.36 -5.64 3.42
CA PRO A 13 -16.19 -6.04 2.26
C PRO A 13 -15.51 -5.80 0.92
N VAL A 14 -14.79 -4.68 0.78
CA VAL A 14 -14.03 -4.36 -0.44
C VAL A 14 -12.86 -5.33 -0.60
N MET A 15 -12.16 -5.65 0.47
CA MET A 15 -11.04 -6.60 0.45
C MET A 15 -11.50 -8.00 0.05
N ASP A 16 -12.63 -8.45 0.60
CA ASP A 16 -13.21 -9.75 0.26
C ASP A 16 -13.60 -9.82 -1.21
N GLU A 17 -14.18 -8.77 -1.75
CA GLU A 17 -14.54 -8.66 -3.16
C GLU A 17 -13.32 -8.71 -4.08
N LEU A 18 -12.27 -7.95 -3.75
CA LEU A 18 -11.01 -7.98 -4.50
C LEU A 18 -10.37 -9.36 -4.49
N ARG A 19 -10.34 -10.02 -3.34
CA ARG A 19 -9.84 -11.39 -3.22
C ARG A 19 -10.63 -12.36 -4.10
N ARG A 20 -11.95 -12.25 -4.11
CA ARG A 20 -12.81 -13.09 -4.94
C ARG A 20 -12.55 -12.87 -6.42
N ASP A 21 -12.42 -11.62 -6.85
CA ASP A 21 -12.28 -11.27 -8.25
C ASP A 21 -10.86 -11.53 -8.79
N LEU A 22 -9.84 -11.22 -7.99
CA LEU A 22 -8.44 -11.35 -8.39
C LEU A 22 -7.83 -12.69 -7.99
N ARG A 23 -8.39 -13.37 -6.98
CA ARG A 23 -7.85 -14.58 -6.36
C ARG A 23 -6.43 -14.40 -5.82
N GLU A 24 -6.14 -13.21 -5.35
CA GLU A 24 -4.86 -12.84 -4.74
C GLU A 24 -5.05 -12.36 -3.30
N THR A 25 -3.95 -12.29 -2.56
CA THR A 25 -3.96 -11.78 -1.19
C THR A 25 -4.16 -10.27 -1.19
N VAL A 26 -5.04 -9.80 -0.32
CA VAL A 26 -5.35 -8.37 -0.16
C VAL A 26 -5.01 -7.96 1.26
N ILE A 27 -4.27 -6.86 1.41
CA ILE A 27 -3.75 -6.38 2.68
C ILE A 27 -4.10 -4.91 2.84
N LEU A 28 -4.51 -4.53 4.03
CA LEU A 28 -4.67 -3.13 4.42
C LEU A 28 -3.60 -2.76 5.43
N GLY A 29 -2.84 -1.72 5.14
CA GLY A 29 -1.80 -1.23 6.03
C GLY A 29 -1.99 0.23 6.38
N ALA A 30 -1.46 0.63 7.52
CA ALA A 30 -1.47 2.00 7.98
C ALA A 30 -0.12 2.40 8.55
N ARG A 31 0.06 3.69 8.79
CA ARG A 31 1.28 4.22 9.38
C ARG A 31 1.46 3.70 10.80
N GLY A 32 2.58 3.05 11.06
CA GLY A 32 3.01 2.59 12.37
C GLY A 32 4.14 3.44 12.94
N ALA A 33 4.74 2.93 14.01
CA ALA A 33 5.86 3.57 14.66
C ALA A 33 7.04 3.80 13.69
N GLY A 34 7.69 4.95 13.82
CA GLY A 34 8.85 5.29 12.99
C GLY A 34 8.54 5.53 11.52
N GLY A 35 7.28 5.53 11.14
CA GLY A 35 6.86 5.67 9.75
C GLY A 35 6.76 4.36 8.98
N ASP A 36 7.04 3.23 9.61
CA ASP A 36 6.87 1.92 8.99
C ASP A 36 5.41 1.49 9.00
N VAL A 37 5.11 0.45 8.22
CA VAL A 37 3.74 0.00 7.97
C VAL A 37 3.32 -1.03 9.00
N LYS A 38 2.17 -0.80 9.65
CA LYS A 38 1.48 -1.83 10.43
C LYS A 38 0.33 -2.40 9.61
N ILE A 39 0.14 -3.70 9.67
CA ILE A 39 -0.95 -4.37 8.95
C ILE A 39 -2.21 -4.34 9.80
N LEU A 40 -3.30 -3.82 9.25
CA LEU A 40 -4.59 -3.73 9.91
C LEU A 40 -5.51 -4.91 9.60
N ALA A 41 -5.41 -5.43 8.39
CA ALA A 41 -6.26 -6.53 7.94
C ALA A 41 -5.59 -7.27 6.77
N LYS A 42 -5.91 -8.55 6.65
CA LYS A 42 -5.42 -9.39 5.55
C LYS A 42 -6.51 -10.39 5.17
N VAL A 43 -6.72 -10.58 3.88
CA VAL A 43 -7.50 -11.70 3.32
C VAL A 43 -6.61 -12.45 2.36
N VAL A 44 -6.41 -13.74 2.62
CA VAL A 44 -5.41 -14.56 1.92
C VAL A 44 -6.00 -15.12 0.64
N SER A 45 -5.19 -15.16 -0.42
CA SER A 45 -5.53 -15.79 -1.70
C SER A 45 -6.07 -17.21 -1.50
N PRO A 46 -7.07 -17.63 -2.28
CA PRO A 46 -7.54 -19.02 -2.24
C PRO A 46 -6.64 -19.99 -3.01
N GLU A 47 -5.63 -19.48 -3.71
CA GLU A 47 -4.71 -20.32 -4.49
C GLU A 47 -3.77 -21.12 -3.60
N GLN A 48 -3.33 -22.27 -4.06
CA GLN A 48 -2.32 -23.07 -3.35
C GLN A 48 -0.96 -22.38 -3.34
N ILE A 49 -0.54 -21.84 -4.48
CA ILE A 49 0.67 -21.05 -4.60
C ILE A 49 0.27 -19.58 -4.49
N ARG A 50 0.62 -18.97 -3.38
CA ARG A 50 0.14 -17.63 -3.03
C ARG A 50 1.15 -16.84 -2.23
N TYR A 51 1.01 -15.51 -2.27
CA TYR A 51 1.67 -14.65 -1.31
C TYR A 51 0.91 -14.70 0.02
N ASP A 52 1.64 -14.90 1.10
CA ASP A 52 1.13 -14.77 2.45
C ASP A 52 2.23 -14.22 3.35
N THR A 53 1.85 -13.51 4.39
CA THR A 53 2.78 -12.91 5.34
C THR A 53 2.10 -12.81 6.70
N ASP A 54 2.91 -12.81 7.76
CA ASP A 54 2.41 -12.52 9.09
C ASP A 54 1.88 -11.10 9.16
N THR A 55 0.91 -10.88 10.05
CA THR A 55 0.37 -9.54 10.32
C THR A 55 1.07 -8.85 11.47
N ASP A 56 1.89 -9.58 12.21
CA ASP A 56 2.63 -9.06 13.36
C ASP A 56 3.83 -8.20 12.94
N GLY A 57 4.14 -7.21 13.76
CA GLY A 57 5.29 -6.34 13.55
C GLY A 57 5.07 -5.30 12.45
N LEU A 58 6.13 -4.57 12.17
CA LEU A 58 6.13 -3.50 11.18
C LEU A 58 6.82 -3.96 9.89
N ARG A 59 6.39 -3.39 8.78
CA ARG A 59 7.04 -3.57 7.47
C ARG A 59 7.77 -2.30 7.10
N PRO A 60 9.00 -2.39 6.54
CA PRO A 60 9.72 -1.20 6.10
C PRO A 60 8.92 -0.41 5.08
N ALA A 61 8.86 0.91 5.24
CA ALA A 61 8.13 1.74 4.29
C ALA A 61 8.87 1.88 2.96
N TYR A 62 10.19 1.96 2.98
CA TYR A 62 10.97 2.26 1.78
C TYR A 62 10.95 1.17 0.70
N CYS A 63 10.69 -0.08 1.05
CA CYS A 63 10.75 -1.22 0.11
C CYS A 63 9.44 -1.99 -0.03
N THR A 64 8.34 -1.46 0.48
CA THR A 64 7.01 -2.03 0.32
C THR A 64 6.10 -1.08 -0.46
N ALA A 65 5.17 -1.63 -1.23
CA ALA A 65 4.22 -0.82 -1.98
C ALA A 65 3.34 0.02 -1.05
N MET A 66 2.83 -0.57 0.03
CA MET A 66 2.06 0.15 1.04
C MET A 66 2.84 1.31 1.65
N GLY A 67 4.10 1.05 2.01
CA GLY A 67 4.95 2.06 2.62
C GLY A 67 5.23 3.23 1.68
N ARG A 68 5.48 2.96 0.41
CA ARG A 68 5.71 4.01 -0.59
C ARG A 68 4.46 4.85 -0.83
N VAL A 69 3.28 4.24 -0.83
CA VAL A 69 2.01 4.96 -0.92
C VAL A 69 1.84 5.88 0.30
N LEU A 70 2.05 5.37 1.49
CA LEU A 70 1.93 6.17 2.71
C LEU A 70 2.93 7.32 2.71
N LEU A 71 4.19 7.08 2.36
CA LEU A 71 5.22 8.12 2.25
C LEU A 71 4.85 9.20 1.23
N ALA A 72 4.33 8.79 0.07
CA ALA A 72 4.00 9.70 -1.02
C ALA A 72 2.92 10.72 -0.65
N PHE A 73 1.97 10.32 0.19
CA PHE A 73 0.81 11.13 0.53
C PHE A 73 0.84 11.69 1.96
N TRP A 74 1.94 11.46 2.71
CA TRP A 74 2.13 12.09 4.00
C TRP A 74 2.40 13.59 3.87
N GLU A 75 2.29 14.29 4.99
CA GLU A 75 2.75 15.67 5.07
C GLU A 75 4.24 15.74 4.71
N PRO A 76 4.67 16.73 3.92
CA PRO A 76 6.06 16.86 3.48
C PRO A 76 7.09 16.81 4.61
N ARG A 77 6.80 17.43 5.75
CA ARG A 77 7.69 17.40 6.92
C ARG A 77 7.91 15.99 7.46
N ALA A 78 6.85 15.19 7.58
CA ALA A 78 6.94 13.83 8.07
C ALA A 78 7.73 12.94 7.10
N ARG A 79 7.50 13.12 5.81
CA ARG A 79 8.23 12.41 4.75
C ARG A 79 9.70 12.78 4.75
N ASP A 80 10.02 14.05 4.82
CA ASP A 80 11.41 14.53 4.85
C ASP A 80 12.15 14.02 6.09
N ALA A 81 11.49 14.03 7.25
CA ALA A 81 12.05 13.48 8.49
C ALA A 81 12.32 11.97 8.37
N TYR A 82 11.42 11.22 7.74
CA TYR A 82 11.62 9.80 7.48
C TYR A 82 12.89 9.58 6.64
N PHE A 83 13.02 10.26 5.51
CA PHE A 83 14.18 10.09 4.63
C PHE A 83 15.48 10.59 5.26
N ALA A 84 15.43 11.63 6.08
CA ALA A 84 16.63 12.16 6.75
C ALA A 84 17.26 11.14 7.71
N ARG A 85 16.45 10.30 8.36
CA ARG A 85 16.94 9.27 9.30
C ARG A 85 17.07 7.88 8.67
N LEU A 86 16.58 7.70 7.44
CA LEU A 86 16.54 6.39 6.79
C LEU A 86 17.95 5.84 6.57
N ARG A 87 18.15 4.59 6.97
CA ARG A 87 19.33 3.77 6.67
C ARG A 87 18.85 2.52 5.96
N PRO A 88 18.60 2.60 4.64
CA PRO A 88 18.01 1.48 3.93
C PRO A 88 18.96 0.29 3.87
N VAL A 89 18.42 -0.88 4.09
CA VAL A 89 19.13 -2.16 4.04
C VAL A 89 18.55 -2.97 2.88
N ALA A 90 19.40 -3.66 2.15
CA ALA A 90 18.97 -4.60 1.12
C ALA A 90 18.41 -5.86 1.80
N VAL A 91 17.07 -5.99 1.83
CA VAL A 91 16.41 -7.20 2.36
C VAL A 91 16.29 -8.29 1.30
N THR A 92 16.39 -7.91 0.04
CA THR A 92 16.57 -8.81 -1.12
C THR A 92 17.63 -8.22 -2.04
N PRO A 93 18.15 -8.98 -3.02
CA PRO A 93 19.06 -8.40 -4.03
C PRO A 93 18.44 -7.29 -4.87
N ARG A 94 17.11 -7.17 -4.86
CA ARG A 94 16.39 -6.15 -5.65
C ARG A 94 15.99 -4.91 -4.85
N THR A 95 16.23 -4.88 -3.56
CA THR A 95 15.90 -3.73 -2.73
C THR A 95 16.66 -2.48 -3.19
N VAL A 96 15.94 -1.40 -3.46
CA VAL A 96 16.55 -0.10 -3.73
C VAL A 96 17.02 0.50 -2.40
N THR A 97 18.31 0.83 -2.32
CA THR A 97 18.94 1.36 -1.10
C THR A 97 19.51 2.76 -1.27
N ASP A 98 19.44 3.34 -2.44
CA ASP A 98 19.83 4.73 -2.70
C ASP A 98 18.68 5.67 -2.27
N VAL A 99 18.93 6.49 -1.25
CA VAL A 99 17.90 7.38 -0.69
C VAL A 99 17.38 8.39 -1.72
N ALA A 100 18.26 8.96 -2.55
CA ALA A 100 17.86 9.91 -3.58
C ALA A 100 16.93 9.26 -4.60
N ARG A 101 17.24 8.03 -4.99
CA ARG A 101 16.38 7.24 -5.89
C ARG A 101 15.05 6.90 -5.24
N LEU A 102 15.04 6.52 -3.97
CA LEU A 102 13.81 6.26 -3.22
C LEU A 102 12.91 7.49 -3.16
N LYS A 103 13.49 8.68 -2.92
CA LYS A 103 12.72 9.94 -2.96
C LYS A 103 12.06 10.17 -4.31
N SER A 104 12.78 9.96 -5.40
CA SER A 104 12.24 10.09 -6.76
C SER A 104 11.12 9.09 -7.02
N MET A 105 11.28 7.85 -6.56
CA MET A 105 10.26 6.80 -6.70
C MET A 105 8.98 7.17 -5.92
N VAL A 106 9.11 7.73 -4.74
CA VAL A 106 7.97 8.18 -3.92
C VAL A 106 7.26 9.36 -4.58
N GLU A 107 7.99 10.33 -5.14
CA GLU A 107 7.39 11.42 -5.91
C GLU A 107 6.59 10.90 -7.10
N ARG A 108 7.09 9.89 -7.78
CA ARG A 108 6.39 9.24 -8.89
C ARG A 108 5.10 8.56 -8.42
N VAL A 109 5.11 7.89 -7.26
CA VAL A 109 3.90 7.32 -6.67
C VAL A 109 2.85 8.40 -6.44
N ARG A 110 3.27 9.56 -5.94
CA ARG A 110 2.35 10.69 -5.73
C ARG A 110 1.69 11.15 -7.01
N SER A 111 2.42 11.23 -8.11
CA SER A 111 1.88 11.64 -9.40
C SER A 111 1.02 10.56 -10.06
N GLU A 112 1.37 9.30 -9.90
CA GLU A 112 0.64 8.17 -10.50
C GLU A 112 -0.56 7.69 -9.69
N GLY A 113 -0.58 7.94 -8.38
CA GLY A 113 -1.66 7.54 -7.50
C GLY A 113 -1.62 6.09 -7.03
N HIS A 114 -0.53 5.37 -7.29
CA HIS A 114 -0.32 4.00 -6.86
C HIS A 114 1.18 3.67 -6.83
N ALA A 115 1.53 2.59 -6.16
CA ALA A 115 2.89 2.06 -6.14
C ALA A 115 2.91 0.61 -6.59
N ILE A 116 3.95 0.23 -7.30
CA ILE A 116 4.26 -1.16 -7.66
C ILE A 116 5.60 -1.51 -7.05
N VAL A 117 5.69 -2.68 -6.43
CA VAL A 117 6.94 -3.22 -5.90
C VAL A 117 7.10 -4.66 -6.38
N GLU A 118 8.24 -4.94 -7.00
CA GLU A 118 8.56 -6.25 -7.54
C GLU A 118 9.80 -6.80 -6.83
N GLU A 119 9.60 -7.74 -5.90
CA GLU A 119 10.65 -8.46 -5.18
C GLU A 119 11.62 -7.58 -4.36
N GLU A 120 11.26 -6.35 -4.06
CA GLU A 120 12.15 -5.49 -3.27
C GLU A 120 12.08 -5.79 -1.77
N PHE A 121 11.01 -6.40 -1.31
CA PHE A 121 10.85 -6.80 0.11
C PHE A 121 10.94 -8.32 0.30
N ALA A 122 10.39 -9.11 -0.61
CA ALA A 122 10.42 -10.56 -0.57
C ALA A 122 10.66 -11.12 -1.96
N LEU A 123 11.67 -11.96 -2.13
CA LEU A 123 11.87 -12.68 -3.40
C LEU A 123 10.64 -13.55 -3.69
N GLY A 124 10.21 -13.54 -4.94
CA GLY A 124 9.01 -14.24 -5.37
C GLY A 124 7.70 -13.50 -5.11
N GLY A 125 7.73 -12.36 -4.42
CA GLY A 125 6.56 -11.55 -4.10
C GLY A 125 6.55 -10.21 -4.80
N SER A 126 5.42 -9.85 -5.40
CA SER A 126 5.19 -8.57 -6.08
C SER A 126 3.79 -8.07 -5.78
N GLY A 127 3.56 -6.79 -5.94
CA GLY A 127 2.24 -6.24 -5.70
C GLY A 127 2.09 -4.78 -6.05
N ALA A 128 0.89 -4.30 -5.85
CA ALA A 128 0.52 -2.91 -6.07
C ALA A 128 -0.34 -2.40 -4.91
N ALA A 129 -0.15 -1.15 -4.57
CA ALA A 129 -0.89 -0.48 -3.49
C ALA A 129 -1.43 0.86 -3.96
N ALA A 130 -2.52 1.29 -3.34
CA ALA A 130 -3.15 2.59 -3.58
C ALA A 130 -3.58 3.24 -2.27
N PRO A 131 -3.60 4.58 -2.21
CA PRO A 131 -3.94 5.30 -0.99
C PRO A 131 -5.43 5.27 -0.69
N VAL A 132 -5.75 5.14 0.59
CA VAL A 132 -7.09 5.34 1.13
C VAL A 132 -7.10 6.69 1.84
N PHE A 133 -7.96 7.59 1.39
CA PHE A 133 -8.13 8.92 1.99
C PHE A 133 -9.40 8.97 2.84
N ASP A 134 -9.35 9.70 3.94
CA ASP A 134 -10.55 10.00 4.72
C ASP A 134 -11.30 11.23 4.17
N GLY A 135 -12.37 11.62 4.85
CA GLY A 135 -13.19 12.78 4.46
C GLY A 135 -12.48 14.13 4.51
N THR A 136 -11.33 14.22 5.17
CA THR A 136 -10.48 15.43 5.22
C THR A 136 -9.45 15.47 4.09
N GLY A 137 -9.36 14.42 3.28
CA GLY A 137 -8.34 14.28 2.23
C GLY A 137 -6.99 13.79 2.72
N ARG A 138 -6.88 13.35 3.97
CA ARG A 138 -5.66 12.76 4.51
C ARG A 138 -5.60 11.28 4.18
N VAL A 139 -4.40 10.79 3.87
CA VAL A 139 -4.16 9.35 3.72
C VAL A 139 -4.21 8.69 5.10
N VAL A 140 -5.07 7.68 5.24
CA VAL A 140 -5.23 6.93 6.48
C VAL A 140 -4.78 5.48 6.37
N ALA A 141 -4.70 4.97 5.17
CA ALA A 141 -4.26 3.60 4.91
C ALA A 141 -3.77 3.43 3.47
N ALA A 142 -3.15 2.30 3.22
CA ALA A 142 -2.84 1.81 1.88
C ALA A 142 -3.51 0.44 1.69
N LEU A 143 -4.22 0.29 0.60
CA LEU A 143 -4.75 -1.00 0.16
C LEU A 143 -3.73 -1.64 -0.77
N ASN A 144 -3.46 -2.93 -0.58
CA ASN A 144 -2.44 -3.65 -1.31
C ASN A 144 -2.96 -4.98 -1.83
N VAL A 145 -2.63 -5.30 -3.07
CA VAL A 145 -2.81 -6.64 -3.63
C VAL A 145 -1.44 -7.25 -3.84
N ALA A 146 -1.19 -8.38 -3.20
CA ALA A 146 0.08 -9.08 -3.26
C ALA A 146 -0.07 -10.43 -3.95
N THR A 147 0.84 -10.71 -4.87
CA THR A 147 0.86 -11.93 -5.65
C THR A 147 2.25 -12.52 -5.72
N VAL A 148 2.35 -13.75 -6.20
CA VAL A 148 3.64 -14.31 -6.59
C VAL A 148 4.12 -13.62 -7.87
N THR A 149 5.39 -13.28 -7.92
CA THR A 149 5.98 -12.49 -9.02
C THR A 149 5.69 -13.10 -10.38
N ARG A 150 5.66 -14.42 -10.47
CA ARG A 150 5.42 -15.14 -11.73
C ARG A 150 4.07 -14.78 -12.37
N ARG A 151 3.04 -14.48 -11.56
CA ARG A 151 1.72 -14.11 -12.07
C ARG A 151 1.59 -12.61 -12.34
N PHE A 152 2.48 -11.79 -11.79
CA PHE A 152 2.30 -10.34 -11.80
C PHE A 152 2.31 -9.72 -13.20
N PRO A 153 3.25 -10.04 -14.12
CA PRO A 153 3.28 -9.38 -15.44
C PRO A 153 1.98 -9.51 -16.21
N GLY A 154 1.36 -10.68 -16.20
CA GLY A 154 0.10 -10.93 -16.90
C GLY A 154 -1.12 -10.32 -16.24
N ALA A 155 -1.04 -9.97 -14.95
CA ALA A 155 -2.14 -9.43 -14.17
C ALA A 155 -1.91 -7.97 -13.74
N ARG A 156 -0.79 -7.38 -14.09
CA ARG A 156 -0.35 -6.07 -13.59
C ARG A 156 -1.42 -4.99 -13.73
N ARG A 157 -1.94 -4.79 -14.92
CA ARG A 157 -2.93 -3.74 -15.17
C ARG A 157 -4.23 -3.99 -14.41
N ARG A 158 -4.70 -5.24 -14.41
CA ARG A 158 -5.90 -5.63 -13.69
C ARG A 158 -5.76 -5.42 -12.19
N ILE A 159 -4.60 -5.77 -11.63
CA ILE A 159 -4.30 -5.57 -10.21
C ILE A 159 -4.25 -4.09 -9.86
N VAL A 160 -3.55 -3.28 -10.65
CA VAL A 160 -3.45 -1.83 -10.41
C VAL A 160 -4.84 -1.18 -10.48
N ASP A 161 -5.61 -1.45 -11.52
CA ASP A 161 -6.95 -0.88 -11.67
C ASP A 161 -7.86 -1.28 -10.51
N ALA A 162 -7.81 -2.54 -10.09
CA ALA A 162 -8.64 -3.06 -9.01
C ALA A 162 -8.26 -2.46 -7.64
N VAL A 163 -6.96 -2.34 -7.34
CA VAL A 163 -6.52 -1.79 -6.06
C VAL A 163 -6.81 -0.29 -5.97
N VAL A 164 -6.63 0.45 -7.05
CA VAL A 164 -6.97 1.88 -7.11
C VAL A 164 -8.47 2.08 -6.90
N ASP A 165 -9.30 1.32 -7.61
CA ASP A 165 -10.76 1.38 -7.44
C ASP A 165 -11.19 0.97 -6.03
N GLY A 166 -10.64 -0.11 -5.50
CA GLY A 166 -10.95 -0.58 -4.15
C GLY A 166 -10.59 0.44 -3.07
N ALA A 167 -9.39 1.04 -3.17
CA ALA A 167 -8.96 2.09 -2.24
C ALA A 167 -9.89 3.31 -2.30
N ARG A 168 -10.30 3.73 -3.49
CA ARG A 168 -11.26 4.81 -3.68
C ARG A 168 -12.60 4.50 -3.01
N ARG A 169 -13.11 3.29 -3.16
CA ARG A 169 -14.38 2.86 -2.57
C ARG A 169 -14.32 2.83 -1.04
N ILE A 170 -13.21 2.38 -0.45
CA ILE A 170 -13.01 2.46 0.99
C ILE A 170 -13.00 3.91 1.45
N GLY A 171 -12.26 4.77 0.75
CA GLY A 171 -12.22 6.21 1.04
C GLY A 171 -13.59 6.87 0.99
N GLN A 172 -14.44 6.51 0.03
CA GLN A 172 -15.81 7.01 -0.05
C GLN A 172 -16.63 6.64 1.19
N ARG A 173 -16.45 5.45 1.74
CA ARG A 173 -17.07 5.02 3.00
C ARG A 173 -16.59 5.84 4.20
N LEU A 174 -15.40 6.42 4.10
CA LEU A 174 -14.83 7.32 5.10
C LEU A 174 -15.21 8.79 4.86
N GLY A 175 -16.06 9.06 3.89
CA GLY A 175 -16.50 10.41 3.55
C GLY A 175 -15.61 11.13 2.53
N HIS A 176 -14.62 10.47 1.96
CA HIS A 176 -13.79 11.07 0.91
C HIS A 176 -14.61 11.23 -0.39
N ARG A 177 -14.54 12.42 -0.99
CA ARG A 177 -15.19 12.73 -2.26
C ARG A 177 -14.13 13.02 -3.31
N THR A 178 -13.99 12.12 -4.29
CA THR A 178 -13.15 12.36 -5.46
C THR A 178 -13.80 13.37 -6.39
N GLY A 179 -13.03 14.32 -6.91
CA GLY A 179 -13.51 15.31 -7.87
C GLY A 179 -13.98 16.62 -7.27
N LEU A 180 -14.04 16.76 -5.95
CA LEU A 180 -14.10 18.06 -5.29
C LEU A 180 -12.66 18.54 -5.06
N VAL A 181 -11.93 18.79 -6.15
CA VAL A 181 -10.86 19.76 -6.06
C VAL A 181 -11.56 21.06 -5.75
N SER A 182 -11.33 21.62 -4.57
CA SER A 182 -11.82 22.94 -4.25
C SER A 182 -11.35 23.87 -5.35
N ALA A 183 -12.29 24.38 -6.13
CA ALA A 183 -12.10 25.59 -6.90
C ALA A 183 -12.01 26.72 -5.86
N ALA A 184 -10.82 26.97 -5.35
CA ALA A 184 -10.51 28.15 -4.58
C ALA A 184 -9.22 28.72 -5.10
#